data_a57e0b0c007f27a8894e4963196fff3a
#
_entry.id   a57e0b0c007f27a8894e4963196fff3a
#
_cell.length_a   1.000
_cell.length_b   1.000
_cell.length_c   1.000
_cell.angle_alpha   90.00
_cell.angle_beta   90.00
_cell.angle_gamma   90.00
#
_symmetry.space_group_name_H-M   'P 1'
#
loop_
_entity.id
_entity.type
_entity.pdbx_description
1 polymer ?
#
loop_
_entity_poly.entity_id
_entity_poly.type
_entity_poly.pdbx_seq_one_letter_code
_entity_poly.pdbx_strand_id
1 'polypeptide(L)'
;DLWVTLPPSVLHAQAGANLIVNLSASNEMVGKDSYRRDLVSGQSARLVCGYVYANAGEGESTQDLVFGGQNMIAENGVILAEGKRFHNGIVYSEIDVQRLNDERRRLTTYQPADDSDHIKVSFHLNVEETKLTRKYSQYPFVPSRKEERDMRCDEILNIQAMGLKKRMDHIHCHKATVGLSGGLDSTLALLVIARAFDLSGADRKDIHCITMPCFGTTDRTYQNACKLSQCLGATLSEINIKEAVNVHFRDIAHDPSVHDVTYENSQARERTQILMDSANQDGSILVGTGDLSELALGWATYNGDHMSMYGVNASVPKTLVRHLVRYYADTCKDEKLTEVLLDILDTPVSPELLPPKDGKIAQKTEDLVGPYELHDFYLYLSLIHISEPTRPISI
;
A
#
# COMPACT_ATOMS: atom_id res chain seq x y z
N ASP A 1 20.48 1.82 31.02
CA ASP A 1 19.20 1.74 31.71
C ASP A 1 18.08 2.23 30.77
N LEU A 2 17.04 1.40 30.57
CA LEU A 2 15.88 1.72 29.73
C LEU A 2 14.83 2.58 30.48
N TRP A 3 14.85 2.58 31.79
CA TRP A 3 13.82 3.20 32.65
C TRP A 3 14.04 4.69 32.92
N VAL A 4 15.21 5.21 32.61
CA VAL A 4 15.55 6.63 32.80
C VAL A 4 14.92 7.48 31.70
N THR A 5 14.73 8.77 31.96
CA THR A 5 14.12 9.73 31.04
C THR A 5 14.89 9.85 29.72
N LEU A 6 16.23 9.76 29.78
CA LEU A 6 17.11 9.72 28.60
C LEU A 6 17.96 8.43 28.66
N PRO A 7 17.47 7.33 28.06
CA PRO A 7 18.22 6.09 28.04
C PRO A 7 19.54 6.23 27.26
N PRO A 8 20.67 5.68 27.78
CA PRO A 8 21.95 5.74 27.05
C PRO A 8 21.91 5.17 25.63
N SER A 9 21.00 4.25 25.36
CA SER A 9 20.76 3.70 24.01
C SER A 9 20.45 4.78 22.97
N VAL A 10 19.93 5.95 23.35
CA VAL A 10 19.69 7.08 22.44
C VAL A 10 21.02 7.56 21.84
N LEU A 11 21.99 7.85 22.72
CA LEU A 11 23.31 8.33 22.30
C LEU A 11 24.06 7.28 21.49
N HIS A 12 24.00 6.01 21.88
CA HIS A 12 24.62 4.92 21.13
C HIS A 12 24.01 4.74 19.73
N ALA A 13 22.69 4.82 19.60
CA ALA A 13 22.04 4.70 18.30
C ALA A 13 22.36 5.90 17.40
N GLN A 14 22.37 7.12 17.94
CA GLN A 14 22.78 8.33 17.21
C GLN A 14 24.23 8.26 16.75
N ALA A 15 25.12 7.67 17.57
CA ALA A 15 26.51 7.40 17.22
C ALA A 15 26.69 6.20 16.24
N GLY A 16 25.61 5.61 15.73
CA GLY A 16 25.62 4.60 14.68
C GLY A 16 25.33 3.17 15.10
N ALA A 17 25.09 2.89 16.38
CA ALA A 17 24.79 1.52 16.83
C ALA A 17 23.45 1.02 16.24
N ASN A 18 23.49 -0.08 15.49
CA ASN A 18 22.29 -0.72 14.90
C ASN A 18 21.66 -1.74 15.84
N LEU A 19 22.44 -2.27 16.77
CA LEU A 19 22.01 -3.23 17.76
C LEU A 19 22.35 -2.73 19.15
N ILE A 20 21.34 -2.62 20.00
CA ILE A 20 21.48 -2.28 21.41
C ILE A 20 21.29 -3.54 22.24
N VAL A 21 22.24 -3.82 23.12
CA VAL A 21 22.14 -4.92 24.08
C VAL A 21 22.01 -4.32 25.47
N ASN A 22 20.92 -4.60 26.16
CA ASN A 22 20.59 -4.08 27.49
C ASN A 22 20.47 -5.22 28.49
N LEU A 23 21.47 -5.33 29.35
CA LEU A 23 21.44 -6.19 30.53
C LEU A 23 20.71 -5.45 31.65
N SER A 24 19.63 -5.99 32.16
CA SER A 24 18.73 -5.33 33.10
C SER A 24 18.41 -6.22 34.30
N ALA A 25 18.21 -5.60 35.46
CA ALA A 25 17.69 -6.24 36.64
C ALA A 25 16.37 -5.56 37.05
N SER A 26 15.37 -5.66 36.19
CA SER A 26 14.04 -5.12 36.42
C SER A 26 13.18 -6.14 37.16
N ASN A 27 12.84 -5.85 38.43
CA ASN A 27 11.98 -6.69 39.26
C ASN A 27 10.55 -6.77 38.70
N GLU A 28 9.84 -7.81 39.10
CA GLU A 28 8.44 -8.00 38.72
C GLU A 28 7.49 -7.23 39.67
N MET A 29 6.49 -6.64 39.06
CA MET A 29 5.30 -6.06 39.68
C MET A 29 4.11 -6.37 38.81
N VAL A 30 2.91 -6.40 39.40
CA VAL A 30 1.67 -6.65 38.63
C VAL A 30 1.50 -5.58 37.55
N GLY A 31 1.35 -6.01 36.29
CA GLY A 31 1.19 -5.14 35.11
C GLY A 31 2.49 -4.54 34.57
N LYS A 32 3.63 -4.74 35.19
CA LYS A 32 4.92 -4.18 34.73
C LYS A 32 5.45 -4.86 33.46
N ASP A 33 5.04 -6.07 33.21
CA ASP A 33 5.45 -6.83 32.04
C ASP A 33 4.99 -6.18 30.71
N SER A 34 3.75 -5.74 30.64
CA SER A 34 3.23 -5.03 29.48
C SER A 34 3.95 -3.70 29.27
N TYR A 35 4.13 -2.92 30.34
CA TYR A 35 4.87 -1.65 30.27
C TYR A 35 6.33 -1.85 29.84
N ARG A 36 7.01 -2.90 30.35
CA ARG A 36 8.37 -3.26 29.92
C ARG A 36 8.42 -3.59 28.43
N ARG A 37 7.43 -4.35 27.94
CA ARG A 37 7.29 -4.70 26.54
C ARG A 37 7.12 -3.45 25.68
N ASP A 38 6.26 -2.52 26.09
CA ASP A 38 6.03 -1.25 25.39
C ASP A 38 7.29 -0.38 25.36
N LEU A 39 8.05 -0.33 26.45
CA LEU A 39 9.33 0.38 26.51
C LEU A 39 10.37 -0.21 25.54
N VAL A 40 10.53 -1.53 25.51
CA VAL A 40 11.50 -2.20 24.60
C VAL A 40 11.10 -2.00 23.15
N SER A 41 9.83 -2.24 22.83
CA SER A 41 9.28 -2.04 21.50
C SER A 41 9.39 -0.57 21.06
N GLY A 42 8.92 0.36 21.90
CA GLY A 42 8.95 1.79 21.64
C GLY A 42 10.37 2.34 21.47
N GLN A 43 11.33 1.88 22.27
CA GLN A 43 12.73 2.30 22.14
C GLN A 43 13.37 1.76 20.85
N SER A 44 13.11 0.50 20.51
CA SER A 44 13.54 -0.09 19.24
C SER A 44 13.00 0.68 18.03
N ALA A 45 11.71 1.05 18.05
CA ALA A 45 11.08 1.87 17.01
C ALA A 45 11.68 3.27 16.90
N ARG A 46 11.77 3.98 18.04
CA ARG A 46 12.30 5.35 18.09
C ARG A 46 13.71 5.46 17.54
N LEU A 47 14.56 4.47 17.86
CA LEU A 47 15.96 4.44 17.49
C LEU A 47 16.21 3.71 16.16
N VAL A 48 15.19 3.13 15.55
CA VAL A 48 15.29 2.29 14.36
C VAL A 48 16.45 1.29 14.52
N CYS A 49 16.36 0.45 15.54
CA CYS A 49 17.44 -0.46 15.90
C CYS A 49 16.92 -1.85 16.30
N GLY A 50 17.80 -2.83 16.27
CA GLY A 50 17.63 -4.07 17.01
C GLY A 50 17.84 -3.78 18.51
N TYR A 51 16.94 -4.28 19.35
CA TYR A 51 17.04 -4.10 20.80
C TYR A 51 16.93 -5.45 21.50
N VAL A 52 18.03 -5.87 22.12
CA VAL A 52 18.10 -7.12 22.90
C VAL A 52 18.02 -6.75 24.37
N TYR A 53 16.96 -7.17 25.03
CA TYR A 53 16.73 -6.94 26.45
C TYR A 53 16.85 -8.27 27.18
N ALA A 54 17.89 -8.38 28.00
CA ALA A 54 18.14 -9.54 28.86
C ALA A 54 17.89 -9.15 30.30
N ASN A 55 16.87 -9.73 30.93
CA ASN A 55 16.46 -9.39 32.29
C ASN A 55 16.91 -10.44 33.29
N ALA A 56 17.21 -10.01 34.52
CA ALA A 56 17.46 -10.87 35.66
C ALA A 56 16.30 -11.87 35.85
N GLY A 57 16.63 -13.10 36.18
CA GLY A 57 15.69 -14.21 36.32
C GLY A 57 15.71 -14.86 37.71
N GLU A 58 15.32 -16.11 37.75
CA GLU A 58 15.29 -16.91 38.95
C GLU A 58 16.69 -16.97 39.58
N GLY A 59 16.77 -16.75 40.88
CA GLY A 59 18.03 -16.79 41.65
C GLY A 59 18.78 -15.46 41.79
N GLU A 60 18.31 -14.40 41.14
CA GLU A 60 18.97 -13.07 41.23
C GLU A 60 18.70 -12.34 42.54
N SER A 61 17.68 -12.71 43.29
CA SER A 61 17.38 -12.13 44.60
C SER A 61 16.84 -13.18 45.57
N THR A 62 17.22 -13.02 46.83
CA THR A 62 16.73 -13.85 47.94
C THR A 62 15.93 -13.03 48.96
N GLN A 63 15.61 -11.75 48.66
CA GLN A 63 14.90 -10.84 49.54
C GLN A 63 13.51 -10.47 48.98
N ASP A 64 13.19 -9.17 49.03
CA ASP A 64 11.86 -8.66 48.74
C ASP A 64 11.56 -8.53 47.26
N LEU A 65 12.54 -8.69 46.37
CA LEU A 65 12.40 -8.53 44.93
C LEU A 65 12.30 -9.89 44.28
N VAL A 66 11.39 -9.96 43.27
CA VAL A 66 11.24 -11.12 42.37
C VAL A 66 11.61 -10.69 40.97
N PHE A 67 12.42 -11.50 40.30
CA PHE A 67 12.80 -11.29 38.90
C PHE A 67 12.17 -12.35 38.00
N GLY A 68 11.60 -11.92 36.89
CA GLY A 68 10.84 -12.79 36.02
C GLY A 68 11.59 -13.33 34.81
N GLY A 69 12.81 -12.84 34.53
CA GLY A 69 13.59 -13.30 33.39
C GLY A 69 12.93 -13.03 32.03
N GLN A 70 12.12 -11.98 31.93
CA GLN A 70 11.48 -11.63 30.67
C GLN A 70 12.50 -11.08 29.67
N ASN A 71 13.06 -11.96 28.85
CA ASN A 71 14.00 -11.63 27.80
C ASN A 71 13.25 -11.29 26.52
N MET A 72 13.66 -10.24 25.80
CA MET A 72 13.01 -9.78 24.58
C MET A 72 14.01 -9.38 23.51
N ILE A 73 13.67 -9.66 22.25
CA ILE A 73 14.39 -9.18 21.08
C ILE A 73 13.40 -8.41 20.23
N ALA A 74 13.70 -7.14 19.97
CA ALA A 74 12.87 -6.27 19.15
C ALA A 74 13.66 -5.71 17.95
N GLU A 75 12.97 -5.43 16.85
CA GLU A 75 13.52 -4.79 15.67
C GLU A 75 12.52 -3.74 15.18
N ASN A 76 12.95 -2.48 15.12
CA ASN A 76 12.13 -1.36 14.63
C ASN A 76 10.67 -1.39 15.13
N GLY A 77 10.49 -1.57 16.43
CA GLY A 77 9.18 -1.57 17.09
C GLY A 77 8.46 -2.92 17.14
N VAL A 78 8.94 -3.94 16.44
CA VAL A 78 8.33 -5.26 16.42
C VAL A 78 9.06 -6.18 17.40
N ILE A 79 8.35 -6.80 18.34
CA ILE A 79 8.91 -7.88 19.18
C ILE A 79 9.04 -9.14 18.32
N LEU A 80 10.27 -9.54 18.05
CA LEU A 80 10.58 -10.73 17.24
C LEU A 80 10.54 -12.01 18.07
N ALA A 81 11.00 -11.93 19.31
CA ALA A 81 10.98 -13.06 20.22
C ALA A 81 10.89 -12.57 21.67
N GLU A 82 10.18 -13.34 22.50
CA GLU A 82 9.98 -13.04 23.92
C GLU A 82 10.04 -14.33 24.74
N GLY A 83 10.83 -14.28 25.82
CA GLY A 83 10.95 -15.37 26.76
C GLY A 83 9.75 -15.46 27.70
N LYS A 84 9.42 -16.69 28.09
CA LYS A 84 8.36 -16.93 29.07
C LYS A 84 8.82 -16.42 30.46
N ARG A 85 7.97 -15.62 31.11
CA ARG A 85 8.26 -15.14 32.48
C ARG A 85 8.33 -16.27 33.48
N PHE A 86 9.11 -16.08 34.55
CA PHE A 86 9.35 -17.04 35.61
C PHE A 86 9.93 -18.37 35.10
N HIS A 87 10.72 -18.27 34.04
CA HIS A 87 11.40 -19.39 33.44
C HIS A 87 12.75 -18.95 32.88
N ASN A 88 13.82 -19.64 33.32
CA ASN A 88 15.15 -19.43 32.79
C ASN A 88 15.29 -20.11 31.43
N GLY A 89 15.70 -19.37 30.42
CA GLY A 89 15.83 -19.89 29.06
C GLY A 89 16.54 -18.93 28.13
N ILE A 90 16.83 -19.42 26.95
CA ILE A 90 17.46 -18.66 25.86
C ILE A 90 16.42 -18.30 24.83
N VAL A 91 16.48 -17.05 24.33
CA VAL A 91 15.63 -16.54 23.26
C VAL A 91 16.52 -16.22 22.06
N TYR A 92 16.08 -16.66 20.89
CA TYR A 92 16.78 -16.47 19.63
C TYR A 92 15.92 -15.70 18.64
N SER A 93 16.56 -14.84 17.84
CA SER A 93 15.94 -14.21 16.70
C SER A 93 16.98 -13.75 15.69
N GLU A 94 16.52 -13.35 14.52
CA GLU A 94 17.32 -12.79 13.43
C GLU A 94 16.97 -11.32 13.29
N ILE A 95 17.98 -10.44 13.23
CA ILE A 95 17.83 -8.99 13.06
C ILE A 95 18.39 -8.60 11.70
N ASP A 96 17.59 -7.90 10.89
CA ASP A 96 18.00 -7.38 9.60
C ASP A 96 18.66 -5.99 9.76
N VAL A 97 19.98 -6.00 9.97
CA VAL A 97 20.77 -4.78 10.18
C VAL A 97 20.79 -3.90 8.92
N GLN A 98 20.77 -4.50 7.74
CA GLN A 98 20.75 -3.73 6.49
C GLN A 98 19.47 -2.94 6.35
N ARG A 99 18.33 -3.57 6.59
CA ARG A 99 17.02 -2.90 6.62
C ARG A 99 16.98 -1.74 7.62
N LEU A 100 17.51 -1.93 8.83
CA LEU A 100 17.57 -0.85 9.84
C LEU A 100 18.38 0.36 9.32
N ASN A 101 19.51 0.12 8.65
CA ASN A 101 20.29 1.19 8.05
C ASN A 101 19.53 1.93 6.94
N ASP A 102 18.81 1.20 6.11
CA ASP A 102 18.03 1.79 5.02
C ASP A 102 16.87 2.62 5.54
N GLU A 103 16.17 2.14 6.58
CA GLU A 103 15.13 2.91 7.26
C GLU A 103 15.69 4.21 7.87
N ARG A 104 16.85 4.17 8.55
CA ARG A 104 17.48 5.38 9.09
C ARG A 104 17.82 6.40 8.03
N ARG A 105 18.31 5.97 6.85
CA ARG A 105 18.64 6.87 5.72
C ARG A 105 17.42 7.58 5.15
N ARG A 106 16.25 6.94 5.21
CA ARG A 106 14.98 7.51 4.73
C ARG A 106 14.36 8.50 5.70
N LEU A 107 14.60 8.32 6.99
CA LEU A 107 14.03 9.18 8.01
C LEU A 107 14.77 10.52 8.07
N THR A 108 14.19 11.56 7.49
CA THR A 108 14.70 12.94 7.53
C THR A 108 14.78 13.51 8.96
N THR A 109 14.07 12.90 9.90
CA THR A 109 14.06 13.27 11.32
C THR A 109 15.08 12.50 12.16
N TYR A 110 15.75 11.48 11.60
CA TYR A 110 16.82 10.76 12.27
C TYR A 110 18.10 11.60 12.26
N GLN A 111 18.58 11.96 13.45
CA GLN A 111 19.77 12.81 13.59
C GLN A 111 20.95 11.96 14.07
N PRO A 112 21.93 11.68 13.21
CA PRO A 112 23.19 11.07 13.64
C PRO A 112 24.00 12.05 14.50
N ALA A 113 24.73 11.51 15.46
CA ALA A 113 25.66 12.27 16.30
C ALA A 113 27.10 11.77 16.16
N ASP A 114 28.05 12.58 16.61
CA ASP A 114 29.44 12.18 16.68
C ASP A 114 29.65 11.01 17.63
N ASP A 115 30.55 10.11 17.29
CA ASP A 115 30.89 8.93 18.06
C ASP A 115 32.23 9.04 18.81
N SER A 116 32.84 10.24 18.85
CA SER A 116 34.16 10.50 19.45
C SER A 116 34.26 10.14 20.95
N ASP A 117 33.13 10.29 21.66
CA ASP A 117 33.06 9.99 23.13
C ASP A 117 32.76 8.51 23.37
N HIS A 118 32.69 7.66 22.35
CA HIS A 118 32.37 6.24 22.48
C HIS A 118 33.64 5.37 22.45
N ILE A 119 33.72 4.41 23.39
CA ILE A 119 34.78 3.40 23.37
C ILE A 119 34.47 2.40 22.23
N LYS A 120 35.39 2.32 21.27
CA LYS A 120 35.26 1.41 20.12
C LYS A 120 36.12 0.18 20.34
N VAL A 121 35.51 -0.99 20.26
CA VAL A 121 36.19 -2.28 20.36
C VAL A 121 35.96 -3.01 19.03
N SER A 122 37.03 -3.21 18.27
CA SER A 122 36.97 -3.99 17.02
C SER A 122 37.07 -5.47 17.31
N PHE A 123 36.22 -6.28 16.68
CA PHE A 123 36.29 -7.74 16.71
C PHE A 123 36.00 -8.31 15.34
N HIS A 124 36.43 -9.53 15.10
CA HIS A 124 36.17 -10.25 13.87
C HIS A 124 35.31 -11.48 14.13
N LEU A 125 34.24 -11.64 13.33
CA LEU A 125 33.43 -12.84 13.33
C LEU A 125 33.56 -13.51 11.96
N ASN A 126 33.74 -14.83 11.97
CA ASN A 126 33.60 -15.60 10.74
C ASN A 126 32.12 -15.59 10.34
N VAL A 127 31.86 -15.08 9.14
CA VAL A 127 30.50 -15.08 8.59
C VAL A 127 30.32 -16.40 7.85
N GLU A 128 29.38 -17.21 8.33
CA GLU A 128 28.95 -18.45 7.66
C GLU A 128 27.59 -18.24 7.02
N GLU A 129 27.35 -18.94 5.92
CA GLU A 129 26.03 -18.95 5.30
C GLU A 129 24.99 -19.53 6.28
N THR A 130 24.07 -18.71 6.71
CA THR A 130 23.05 -19.08 7.71
C THR A 130 21.70 -19.22 7.05
N LYS A 131 21.04 -20.36 7.24
CA LYS A 131 19.68 -20.56 6.80
C LYS A 131 18.74 -19.71 7.64
N LEU A 132 18.03 -18.77 6.98
CA LEU A 132 17.05 -17.93 7.64
C LEU A 132 15.89 -18.77 8.18
N THR A 133 15.53 -18.53 9.43
CA THR A 133 14.36 -19.12 10.10
C THR A 133 13.18 -18.15 10.17
N ARG A 134 13.45 -16.86 9.93
CA ARG A 134 12.45 -15.79 9.91
C ARG A 134 11.45 -16.00 8.78
N LYS A 135 10.16 -15.84 9.10
CA LYS A 135 9.08 -15.92 8.13
C LYS A 135 8.67 -14.51 7.71
N TYR A 136 8.58 -14.30 6.40
CA TYR A 136 8.08 -13.08 5.81
C TYR A 136 6.64 -13.30 5.30
N SER A 137 5.78 -12.28 5.46
CA SER A 137 4.44 -12.33 4.89
C SER A 137 4.50 -12.31 3.37
N GLN A 138 3.75 -13.17 2.71
CA GLN A 138 3.59 -13.15 1.24
C GLN A 138 2.79 -11.91 0.78
N TYR A 139 1.94 -11.39 1.66
CA TYR A 139 1.13 -10.18 1.43
C TYR A 139 1.51 -9.10 2.43
N PRO A 140 2.64 -8.40 2.24
CA PRO A 140 3.18 -7.50 3.24
C PRO A 140 2.31 -6.26 3.49
N PHE A 141 1.51 -5.85 2.50
CA PHE A 141 0.58 -4.73 2.61
C PHE A 141 -0.72 -5.09 3.32
N VAL A 142 -1.01 -6.39 3.50
CA VAL A 142 -2.29 -6.87 4.02
C VAL A 142 -2.08 -7.58 5.35
N PRO A 143 -2.63 -7.07 6.47
CA PRO A 143 -2.56 -7.73 7.77
C PRO A 143 -3.22 -9.12 7.72
N SER A 144 -2.62 -10.08 8.42
CA SER A 144 -3.13 -11.45 8.49
C SER A 144 -4.38 -11.59 9.37
N ARG A 145 -4.50 -10.74 10.41
CA ARG A 145 -5.67 -10.73 11.31
C ARG A 145 -6.82 -9.95 10.68
N LYS A 146 -8.02 -10.50 10.73
CA LYS A 146 -9.19 -9.88 10.12
C LYS A 146 -9.49 -8.50 10.70
N GLU A 147 -9.52 -8.39 12.03
CA GLU A 147 -9.86 -7.14 12.73
C GLU A 147 -8.85 -6.04 12.43
N GLU A 148 -7.57 -6.35 12.41
CA GLU A 148 -6.50 -5.42 12.04
C GLU A 148 -6.58 -5.01 10.57
N ARG A 149 -6.89 -5.96 9.69
CA ARG A 149 -7.08 -5.71 8.25
C ARG A 149 -8.27 -4.79 8.01
N ASP A 150 -9.41 -5.03 8.70
CA ASP A 150 -10.62 -4.24 8.54
C ASP A 150 -10.40 -2.80 9.03
N MET A 151 -9.73 -2.60 10.16
CA MET A 151 -9.32 -1.26 10.63
C MET A 151 -8.42 -0.55 9.62
N ARG A 152 -7.41 -1.23 9.07
CA ARG A 152 -6.50 -0.64 8.08
C ARG A 152 -7.21 -0.34 6.76
N CYS A 153 -8.13 -1.18 6.32
CA CYS A 153 -8.93 -0.89 5.13
C CYS A 153 -9.76 0.38 5.30
N ASP A 154 -10.42 0.55 6.46
CA ASP A 154 -11.17 1.77 6.75
C ASP A 154 -10.27 3.01 6.81
N GLU A 155 -9.12 2.90 7.47
CA GLU A 155 -8.12 3.96 7.55
C GLU A 155 -7.61 4.38 6.16
N ILE A 156 -7.26 3.42 5.30
CA ILE A 156 -6.78 3.69 3.94
C ILE A 156 -7.85 4.41 3.12
N LEU A 157 -9.09 3.91 3.12
CA LEU A 157 -10.21 4.55 2.43
C LEU A 157 -10.47 5.98 2.94
N ASN A 158 -10.32 6.21 4.25
CA ASN A 158 -10.43 7.56 4.83
C ASN A 158 -9.29 8.47 4.38
N ILE A 159 -8.04 7.99 4.37
CA ILE A 159 -6.87 8.76 3.90
C ILE A 159 -7.06 9.17 2.44
N GLN A 160 -7.45 8.23 1.57
CA GLN A 160 -7.73 8.49 0.16
C GLN A 160 -8.85 9.53 -0.01
N ALA A 161 -9.98 9.33 0.67
CA ALA A 161 -11.14 10.21 0.58
C ALA A 161 -10.87 11.62 1.12
N MET A 162 -10.17 11.73 2.25
CA MET A 162 -9.79 13.02 2.82
C MET A 162 -8.78 13.76 1.95
N GLY A 163 -7.85 13.05 1.30
CA GLY A 163 -6.92 13.64 0.34
C GLY A 163 -7.66 14.26 -0.86
N LEU A 164 -8.59 13.50 -1.45
CA LEU A 164 -9.43 14.00 -2.55
C LEU A 164 -10.30 15.18 -2.10
N LYS A 165 -11.01 15.04 -0.97
CA LYS A 165 -11.82 16.11 -0.39
C LYS A 165 -11.01 17.39 -0.22
N LYS A 166 -9.83 17.31 0.40
CA LYS A 166 -8.97 18.47 0.62
C LYS A 166 -8.53 19.12 -0.71
N ARG A 167 -8.25 18.31 -1.73
CA ARG A 167 -7.92 18.81 -3.07
C ARG A 167 -9.08 19.57 -3.69
N MET A 168 -10.29 18.99 -3.63
CA MET A 168 -11.52 19.60 -4.15
C MET A 168 -11.85 20.93 -3.43
N ASP A 169 -11.77 20.93 -2.09
CA ASP A 169 -11.96 22.15 -1.28
C ASP A 169 -10.97 23.25 -1.68
N HIS A 170 -9.70 22.90 -1.89
CA HIS A 170 -8.65 23.87 -2.22
C HIS A 170 -8.86 24.55 -3.58
N ILE A 171 -9.33 23.80 -4.57
CA ILE A 171 -9.60 24.32 -5.93
C ILE A 171 -11.04 24.81 -6.09
N HIS A 172 -11.83 24.82 -5.02
CA HIS A 172 -13.26 25.18 -5.00
C HIS A 172 -14.09 24.40 -6.04
N CYS A 173 -13.78 23.12 -6.21
CA CYS A 173 -14.47 22.23 -7.13
C CYS A 173 -15.42 21.30 -6.36
N HIS A 174 -16.68 21.21 -6.79
CA HIS A 174 -17.73 20.40 -6.13
C HIS A 174 -18.15 19.20 -6.97
N LYS A 175 -17.53 18.97 -8.11
CA LYS A 175 -17.83 17.88 -9.02
C LYS A 175 -16.60 17.03 -9.27
N ALA A 176 -16.80 15.74 -9.51
CA ALA A 176 -15.72 14.82 -9.87
C ALA A 176 -16.11 14.02 -11.13
N THR A 177 -15.17 13.86 -12.05
CA THR A 177 -15.31 12.98 -13.21
C THR A 177 -14.40 11.77 -13.06
N VAL A 178 -14.86 10.59 -13.42
CA VAL A 178 -14.09 9.36 -13.39
C VAL A 178 -14.45 8.46 -14.57
N GLY A 179 -13.44 7.89 -15.23
CA GLY A 179 -13.62 6.82 -16.22
C GLY A 179 -13.98 5.50 -15.52
N LEU A 180 -15.13 4.94 -15.85
CA LEU A 180 -15.64 3.73 -15.22
C LEU A 180 -15.63 2.56 -16.23
N SER A 181 -14.61 1.68 -16.10
CA SER A 181 -14.49 0.49 -16.93
C SER A 181 -15.29 -0.70 -16.42
N GLY A 182 -15.63 -0.72 -15.12
CA GLY A 182 -16.18 -1.89 -14.43
C GLY A 182 -15.11 -2.85 -13.90
N GLY A 183 -13.83 -2.47 -13.97
CA GLY A 183 -12.70 -3.18 -13.36
C GLY A 183 -12.42 -2.70 -11.93
N LEU A 184 -11.50 -3.41 -11.24
CA LEU A 184 -11.18 -3.19 -9.82
C LEU A 184 -10.72 -1.75 -9.51
N ASP A 185 -9.84 -1.19 -10.33
CA ASP A 185 -9.20 0.10 -10.05
C ASP A 185 -10.18 1.26 -10.15
N SER A 186 -11.00 1.26 -11.22
CA SER A 186 -12.06 2.24 -11.40
C SER A 186 -13.16 2.10 -10.35
N THR A 187 -13.41 0.87 -9.89
CA THR A 187 -14.33 0.59 -8.79
C THR A 187 -13.82 1.20 -7.49
N LEU A 188 -12.57 0.93 -7.10
CA LEU A 188 -12.00 1.52 -5.88
C LEU A 188 -12.01 3.05 -5.97
N ALA A 189 -11.60 3.62 -7.10
CA ALA A 189 -11.63 5.08 -7.30
C ALA A 189 -13.04 5.65 -7.08
N LEU A 190 -14.08 5.03 -7.62
CA LEU A 190 -15.46 5.49 -7.43
C LEU A 190 -15.94 5.34 -5.97
N LEU A 191 -15.56 4.27 -5.26
CA LEU A 191 -15.85 4.11 -3.83
C LEU A 191 -15.21 5.21 -2.99
N VAL A 192 -13.95 5.56 -3.30
CA VAL A 192 -13.22 6.66 -2.64
C VAL A 192 -13.87 8.01 -2.93
N ILE A 193 -14.26 8.28 -4.18
CA ILE A 193 -14.97 9.50 -4.57
C ILE A 193 -16.29 9.62 -3.80
N ALA A 194 -17.10 8.55 -3.80
CA ALA A 194 -18.37 8.53 -3.07
C ALA A 194 -18.18 8.84 -1.58
N ARG A 195 -17.15 8.24 -0.95
CA ARG A 195 -16.80 8.52 0.46
C ARG A 195 -16.34 9.98 0.66
N ALA A 196 -15.59 10.55 -0.26
CA ALA A 196 -15.17 11.95 -0.18
C ALA A 196 -16.36 12.91 -0.29
N PHE A 197 -17.35 12.60 -1.14
CA PHE A 197 -18.58 13.35 -1.26
C PHE A 197 -19.43 13.28 0.01
N ASP A 198 -19.58 12.09 0.58
CA ASP A 198 -20.28 11.90 1.87
C ASP A 198 -19.65 12.73 2.99
N LEU A 199 -18.29 12.70 3.09
CA LEU A 199 -17.54 13.50 4.07
C LEU A 199 -17.65 15.00 3.85
N SER A 200 -17.95 15.43 2.62
CA SER A 200 -18.17 16.84 2.26
C SER A 200 -19.62 17.27 2.40
N GLY A 201 -20.55 16.34 2.59
CA GLY A 201 -21.99 16.60 2.50
C GLY A 201 -22.46 16.99 1.10
N ALA A 202 -21.70 16.61 0.05
CA ALA A 202 -22.01 16.88 -1.34
C ALA A 202 -22.96 15.83 -1.94
N ASP A 203 -23.74 16.19 -2.95
CA ASP A 203 -24.63 15.26 -3.65
C ASP A 203 -23.82 14.32 -4.54
N ARG A 204 -24.00 13.02 -4.39
CA ARG A 204 -23.34 12.02 -5.23
C ARG A 204 -23.72 12.10 -6.71
N LYS A 205 -24.79 12.83 -7.06
CA LYS A 205 -25.14 13.13 -8.46
C LYS A 205 -24.11 13.99 -9.16
N ASP A 206 -23.30 14.74 -8.42
CA ASP A 206 -22.19 15.52 -8.92
C ASP A 206 -20.93 14.66 -9.18
N ILE A 207 -21.01 13.36 -8.98
CA ILE A 207 -20.01 12.38 -9.42
C ILE A 207 -20.39 11.92 -10.83
N HIS A 208 -19.62 12.35 -11.82
CA HIS A 208 -19.83 12.03 -13.23
C HIS A 208 -18.99 10.81 -13.62
N CYS A 209 -19.62 9.65 -13.69
CA CYS A 209 -19.02 8.42 -14.21
C CYS A 209 -19.17 8.40 -15.74
N ILE A 210 -18.09 8.18 -16.47
CA ILE A 210 -18.13 8.04 -17.93
C ILE A 210 -17.65 6.64 -18.30
N THR A 211 -18.54 5.84 -18.89
CA THR A 211 -18.17 4.56 -19.50
C THR A 211 -17.96 4.74 -21.00
N MET A 212 -16.88 4.18 -21.52
CA MET A 212 -16.45 4.38 -22.92
C MET A 212 -16.24 3.03 -23.61
N PRO A 213 -17.33 2.37 -24.04
CA PRO A 213 -17.21 1.10 -24.75
C PRO A 213 -16.36 1.24 -26.02
N CYS A 214 -15.43 0.29 -26.20
CA CYS A 214 -14.60 0.15 -27.39
C CYS A 214 -14.50 -1.32 -27.79
N PHE A 215 -13.48 -1.70 -28.56
CA PHE A 215 -13.35 -3.04 -29.15
C PHE A 215 -13.15 -4.15 -28.11
N GLY A 216 -12.50 -3.86 -26.97
CA GLY A 216 -12.19 -4.83 -25.92
C GLY A 216 -13.22 -4.91 -24.78
N THR A 217 -14.21 -4.03 -24.74
CA THR A 217 -15.20 -3.99 -23.66
C THR A 217 -16.11 -5.21 -23.70
N THR A 218 -16.24 -5.92 -22.57
CA THR A 218 -17.14 -7.07 -22.44
C THR A 218 -18.50 -6.65 -21.87
N ASP A 219 -19.55 -7.42 -22.15
CA ASP A 219 -20.88 -7.14 -21.60
C ASP A 219 -20.89 -7.18 -20.08
N ARG A 220 -20.09 -8.05 -19.45
CA ARG A 220 -19.99 -8.19 -17.99
C ARG A 220 -19.44 -6.93 -17.35
N THR A 221 -18.31 -6.43 -17.81
CA THR A 221 -17.67 -5.23 -17.27
C THR A 221 -18.51 -3.98 -17.50
N TYR A 222 -19.12 -3.88 -18.67
CA TYR A 222 -20.07 -2.80 -18.96
C TYR A 222 -21.27 -2.81 -17.98
N GLN A 223 -21.91 -3.98 -17.77
CA GLN A 223 -23.03 -4.10 -16.83
C GLN A 223 -22.60 -3.78 -15.40
N ASN A 224 -21.38 -4.17 -15.00
CA ASN A 224 -20.82 -3.85 -13.70
C ASN A 224 -20.64 -2.34 -13.52
N ALA A 225 -20.12 -1.64 -14.54
CA ALA A 225 -20.00 -0.18 -14.50
C ALA A 225 -21.37 0.51 -14.31
N CYS A 226 -22.37 0.08 -15.06
CA CYS A 226 -23.72 0.63 -14.98
C CYS A 226 -24.35 0.41 -13.60
N LYS A 227 -24.32 -0.82 -13.09
CA LYS A 227 -24.91 -1.19 -11.79
C LYS A 227 -24.19 -0.50 -10.64
N LEU A 228 -22.84 -0.45 -10.68
CA LEU A 228 -22.04 0.19 -9.65
C LEU A 228 -22.36 1.69 -9.52
N SER A 229 -22.39 2.41 -10.64
CA SER A 229 -22.76 3.82 -10.65
C SER A 229 -24.17 4.05 -10.11
N GLN A 230 -25.13 3.22 -10.50
CA GLN A 230 -26.50 3.29 -10.03
C GLN A 230 -26.62 3.04 -8.50
N CYS A 231 -25.96 1.98 -7.99
CA CYS A 231 -25.99 1.66 -6.57
C CYS A 231 -25.36 2.78 -5.72
N LEU A 232 -24.35 3.46 -6.22
CA LEU A 232 -23.71 4.57 -5.53
C LEU A 232 -24.44 5.92 -5.69
N GLY A 233 -25.47 6.00 -6.56
CA GLY A 233 -26.21 7.22 -6.82
C GLY A 233 -25.44 8.26 -7.62
N ALA A 234 -24.41 7.84 -8.36
CA ALA A 234 -23.62 8.69 -9.24
C ALA A 234 -24.31 8.87 -10.61
N THR A 235 -23.97 9.93 -11.32
CA THR A 235 -24.46 10.18 -12.70
C THR A 235 -23.59 9.42 -13.68
N LEU A 236 -24.21 8.58 -14.53
CA LEU A 236 -23.52 7.80 -15.56
C LEU A 236 -23.80 8.36 -16.94
N SER A 237 -22.74 8.54 -17.72
CA SER A 237 -22.81 8.83 -19.16
C SER A 237 -22.06 7.75 -19.93
N GLU A 238 -22.58 7.41 -21.12
CA GLU A 238 -21.93 6.50 -22.05
C GLU A 238 -21.44 7.27 -23.27
N ILE A 239 -20.18 7.09 -23.63
CA ILE A 239 -19.58 7.65 -24.83
C ILE A 239 -18.91 6.52 -25.61
N ASN A 240 -19.50 6.13 -26.74
CA ASN A 240 -18.91 5.12 -27.62
C ASN A 240 -17.77 5.71 -28.43
N ILE A 241 -16.54 5.24 -28.19
CA ILE A 241 -15.35 5.78 -28.83
C ILE A 241 -14.89 5.05 -30.09
N LYS A 242 -15.61 4.01 -30.53
CA LYS A 242 -15.20 3.18 -31.68
C LYS A 242 -14.99 3.98 -32.96
N GLU A 243 -15.89 4.94 -33.24
CA GLU A 243 -15.80 5.74 -34.45
C GLU A 243 -14.59 6.69 -34.39
N ALA A 244 -14.37 7.38 -33.27
CA ALA A 244 -13.23 8.27 -33.07
C ALA A 244 -11.91 7.53 -33.26
N VAL A 245 -11.76 6.35 -32.63
CA VAL A 245 -10.58 5.49 -32.79
C VAL A 245 -10.40 5.02 -34.24
N ASN A 246 -11.48 4.66 -34.95
CA ASN A 246 -11.39 4.28 -36.35
C ASN A 246 -10.99 5.46 -37.28
N VAL A 247 -11.43 6.68 -36.97
CA VAL A 247 -10.97 7.90 -37.68
C VAL A 247 -9.48 8.08 -37.45
N HIS A 248 -9.02 7.97 -36.18
CA HIS A 248 -7.63 8.08 -35.86
C HIS A 248 -6.76 7.02 -36.56
N PHE A 249 -7.19 5.74 -36.63
CA PHE A 249 -6.49 4.70 -37.38
C PHE A 249 -6.34 5.04 -38.86
N ARG A 250 -7.39 5.60 -39.50
CA ARG A 250 -7.30 6.06 -40.88
C ARG A 250 -6.28 7.19 -41.05
N ASP A 251 -6.28 8.16 -40.15
CA ASP A 251 -5.40 9.32 -40.23
C ASP A 251 -3.90 8.95 -40.10
N ILE A 252 -3.59 7.93 -39.32
CA ILE A 252 -2.22 7.42 -39.15
C ILE A 252 -1.89 6.24 -40.09
N ALA A 253 -2.81 5.85 -40.98
CA ALA A 253 -2.70 4.70 -41.89
C ALA A 253 -2.41 3.36 -41.13
N HIS A 254 -3.00 3.18 -39.97
CA HIS A 254 -2.93 1.92 -39.21
C HIS A 254 -4.02 0.95 -39.64
N ASP A 255 -3.67 -0.32 -39.87
CA ASP A 255 -4.62 -1.36 -40.20
C ASP A 255 -5.36 -1.84 -38.93
N PRO A 256 -6.67 -1.64 -38.78
CA PRO A 256 -7.44 -2.05 -37.60
C PRO A 256 -7.43 -3.56 -37.32
N SER A 257 -7.02 -4.39 -38.30
CA SER A 257 -6.88 -5.84 -38.10
C SER A 257 -5.59 -6.22 -37.36
N VAL A 258 -4.62 -5.29 -37.26
CA VAL A 258 -3.35 -5.48 -36.56
C VAL A 258 -3.51 -5.02 -35.11
N HIS A 259 -3.63 -5.97 -34.20
CA HIS A 259 -3.82 -5.73 -32.76
C HIS A 259 -2.48 -5.58 -32.04
N ASP A 260 -1.75 -4.54 -32.36
CA ASP A 260 -0.45 -4.19 -31.77
C ASP A 260 -0.57 -3.11 -30.69
N VAL A 261 0.56 -2.65 -30.19
CA VAL A 261 0.65 -1.59 -29.16
C VAL A 261 0.02 -0.26 -29.66
N THR A 262 0.00 0.00 -30.96
CA THR A 262 -0.66 1.18 -31.54
C THR A 262 -2.17 1.08 -31.41
N TYR A 263 -2.71 -0.11 -31.68
CA TYR A 263 -4.13 -0.41 -31.54
C TYR A 263 -4.61 -0.22 -30.07
N GLU A 264 -3.85 -0.71 -29.10
CA GLU A 264 -4.17 -0.58 -27.69
C GLU A 264 -4.04 0.87 -27.19
N ASN A 265 -2.89 1.49 -27.47
CA ASN A 265 -2.59 2.83 -26.98
C ASN A 265 -3.51 3.91 -27.54
N SER A 266 -3.97 3.78 -28.78
CA SER A 266 -4.90 4.73 -29.39
C SER A 266 -6.22 4.76 -28.62
N GLN A 267 -6.74 3.61 -28.22
CA GLN A 267 -7.97 3.53 -27.42
C GLN A 267 -7.80 4.15 -26.03
N ALA A 268 -6.66 3.88 -25.37
CA ALA A 268 -6.37 4.43 -24.03
C ALA A 268 -6.25 5.96 -24.07
N ARG A 269 -5.58 6.52 -25.08
CA ARG A 269 -5.45 7.97 -25.24
C ARG A 269 -6.77 8.65 -25.57
N GLU A 270 -7.59 8.05 -26.43
CA GLU A 270 -8.93 8.58 -26.76
C GLU A 270 -9.81 8.67 -25.50
N ARG A 271 -9.81 7.63 -24.66
CA ARG A 271 -10.52 7.66 -23.37
C ARG A 271 -10.04 8.80 -22.49
N THR A 272 -8.73 8.99 -22.39
CA THR A 272 -8.16 10.04 -21.55
C THR A 272 -8.48 11.43 -22.06
N GLN A 273 -8.43 11.65 -23.38
CA GLN A 273 -8.81 12.92 -24.00
C GLN A 273 -10.25 13.28 -23.67
N ILE A 274 -11.18 12.37 -23.89
CA ILE A 274 -12.60 12.57 -23.59
C ILE A 274 -12.82 12.90 -22.12
N LEU A 275 -12.18 12.16 -21.21
CA LEU A 275 -12.31 12.39 -19.77
C LEU A 275 -11.80 13.77 -19.36
N MET A 276 -10.65 14.19 -19.88
CA MET A 276 -10.08 15.52 -19.61
C MET A 276 -10.97 16.65 -20.12
N ASP A 277 -11.45 16.53 -21.36
CA ASP A 277 -12.29 17.55 -21.99
C ASP A 277 -13.68 17.62 -21.33
N SER A 278 -14.27 16.46 -20.97
CA SER A 278 -15.52 16.42 -20.20
C SER A 278 -15.37 17.04 -18.82
N ALA A 279 -14.27 16.79 -18.13
CA ALA A 279 -13.99 17.40 -16.84
C ALA A 279 -13.84 18.92 -16.96
N ASN A 280 -13.17 19.42 -17.99
CA ASN A 280 -13.05 20.85 -18.28
C ASN A 280 -14.41 21.48 -18.58
N GLN A 281 -15.23 20.81 -19.37
CA GLN A 281 -16.56 21.30 -19.74
C GLN A 281 -17.49 21.41 -18.53
N ASP A 282 -17.45 20.42 -17.64
CA ASP A 282 -18.30 20.35 -16.45
C ASP A 282 -17.75 21.17 -15.26
N GLY A 283 -16.51 21.63 -15.32
CA GLY A 283 -15.81 22.27 -14.22
C GLY A 283 -15.56 21.29 -13.07
N SER A 284 -15.32 20.02 -13.39
CA SER A 284 -15.05 18.95 -12.42
C SER A 284 -13.55 18.60 -12.36
N ILE A 285 -13.15 17.90 -11.31
CA ILE A 285 -11.82 17.30 -11.21
C ILE A 285 -11.83 15.89 -11.81
N LEU A 286 -10.91 15.60 -12.74
CA LEU A 286 -10.72 14.25 -13.24
C LEU A 286 -9.94 13.41 -12.24
N VAL A 287 -10.57 12.36 -11.71
CA VAL A 287 -9.98 11.41 -10.77
C VAL A 287 -9.41 10.21 -11.51
N GLY A 288 -8.10 9.99 -11.32
CA GLY A 288 -7.38 8.86 -11.90
C GLY A 288 -7.58 7.57 -11.11
N THR A 289 -7.52 6.47 -11.83
CA THR A 289 -7.79 5.12 -11.32
C THR A 289 -6.52 4.26 -11.19
N GLY A 290 -5.40 4.64 -11.82
CA GLY A 290 -4.15 3.88 -11.81
C GLY A 290 -3.60 3.67 -10.40
N ASP A 291 -3.10 2.47 -10.12
CA ASP A 291 -2.58 2.05 -8.83
C ASP A 291 -1.05 2.10 -8.75
N LEU A 292 -0.50 1.82 -7.55
CA LEU A 292 0.94 1.84 -7.30
C LEU A 292 1.69 0.80 -8.15
N SER A 293 1.13 -0.41 -8.31
CA SER A 293 1.80 -1.49 -9.03
C SER A 293 1.91 -1.20 -10.52
N GLU A 294 0.86 -0.63 -11.12
CA GLU A 294 0.89 -0.17 -12.52
C GLU A 294 1.92 0.94 -12.73
N LEU A 295 1.94 1.94 -11.84
CA LEU A 295 2.91 3.03 -11.89
C LEU A 295 4.36 2.54 -11.75
N ALA A 296 4.60 1.60 -10.83
CA ALA A 296 5.93 1.06 -10.58
C ALA A 296 6.43 0.18 -11.73
N LEU A 297 5.56 -0.59 -12.37
CA LEU A 297 5.88 -1.41 -13.53
C LEU A 297 5.97 -0.60 -14.84
N GLY A 298 5.46 0.64 -14.85
CA GLY A 298 5.24 1.39 -16.08
C GLY A 298 4.18 0.74 -16.98
N TRP A 299 3.28 -0.06 -16.40
CA TRP A 299 2.19 -0.75 -17.11
C TRP A 299 1.01 0.20 -17.31
N ALA A 300 1.22 1.17 -18.18
CA ALA A 300 0.23 2.17 -18.57
C ALA A 300 0.58 2.75 -19.93
N THR A 301 -0.42 3.20 -20.68
CA THR A 301 -0.19 3.94 -21.91
C THR A 301 0.32 5.34 -21.60
N TYR A 302 1.54 5.68 -22.07
CA TYR A 302 2.07 7.03 -21.94
C TYR A 302 1.11 8.06 -22.56
N ASN A 303 0.84 9.11 -21.81
CA ASN A 303 -0.14 10.15 -22.18
C ASN A 303 -1.57 9.59 -22.39
N GLY A 304 -1.91 8.53 -21.66
CA GLY A 304 -3.20 7.85 -21.68
C GLY A 304 -3.73 7.60 -20.28
N ASP A 305 -4.04 6.36 -19.95
CA ASP A 305 -4.76 5.92 -18.75
C ASP A 305 -4.12 6.29 -17.42
N HIS A 306 -2.83 6.58 -17.37
CA HIS A 306 -2.16 7.08 -16.15
C HIS A 306 -2.35 8.58 -15.91
N MET A 307 -2.87 9.32 -16.91
CA MET A 307 -3.05 10.76 -16.82
C MET A 307 -4.35 11.12 -16.11
N SER A 308 -4.26 11.98 -15.12
CA SER A 308 -5.41 12.50 -14.39
C SER A 308 -5.05 13.80 -13.66
N MET A 309 -6.06 14.49 -13.12
CA MET A 309 -5.84 15.67 -12.29
C MET A 309 -5.54 15.30 -10.83
N TYR A 310 -6.01 14.14 -10.39
CA TYR A 310 -5.73 13.60 -9.05
C TYR A 310 -5.89 12.07 -9.03
N GLY A 311 -4.82 11.33 -8.75
CA GLY A 311 -4.82 9.86 -8.67
C GLY A 311 -5.09 9.36 -7.26
N VAL A 312 -6.28 8.85 -6.98
CA VAL A 312 -6.65 8.40 -5.62
C VAL A 312 -6.03 7.07 -5.24
N ASN A 313 -5.68 6.22 -6.22
CA ASN A 313 -5.11 4.89 -5.98
C ASN A 313 -3.58 4.84 -6.13
N ALA A 314 -2.92 5.96 -6.44
CA ALA A 314 -1.49 6.00 -6.79
C ALA A 314 -0.53 5.43 -5.73
N SER A 315 -0.95 5.35 -4.47
CA SER A 315 -0.17 4.77 -3.37
C SER A 315 -0.67 3.40 -2.92
N VAL A 316 -1.66 2.82 -3.60
CA VAL A 316 -2.29 1.54 -3.23
C VAL A 316 -1.84 0.46 -4.20
N PRO A 317 -1.14 -0.59 -3.75
CA PRO A 317 -0.73 -1.69 -4.62
C PRO A 317 -1.92 -2.56 -5.04
N LYS A 318 -1.83 -3.20 -6.20
CA LYS A 318 -2.91 -3.99 -6.82
C LYS A 318 -3.52 -5.05 -5.88
N THR A 319 -2.68 -5.74 -5.12
CA THR A 319 -3.16 -6.73 -4.15
C THR A 319 -4.02 -6.10 -3.04
N LEU A 320 -3.65 -4.89 -2.59
CA LEU A 320 -4.42 -4.16 -1.58
C LEU A 320 -5.72 -3.59 -2.15
N VAL A 321 -5.76 -3.14 -3.43
CA VAL A 321 -6.99 -2.71 -4.13
C VAL A 321 -8.07 -3.78 -3.98
N ARG A 322 -7.73 -5.04 -4.24
CA ARG A 322 -8.64 -6.18 -4.12
C ARG A 322 -9.20 -6.35 -2.71
N HIS A 323 -8.35 -6.18 -1.69
CA HIS A 323 -8.78 -6.26 -0.29
C HIS A 323 -9.67 -5.09 0.13
N LEU A 324 -9.42 -3.87 -0.36
CA LEU A 324 -10.25 -2.69 -0.08
C LEU A 324 -11.65 -2.82 -0.68
N VAL A 325 -11.74 -3.28 -1.93
CA VAL A 325 -13.05 -3.54 -2.57
C VAL A 325 -13.80 -4.66 -1.85
N ARG A 326 -13.09 -5.73 -1.42
CA ARG A 326 -13.68 -6.80 -0.63
C ARG A 326 -14.18 -6.31 0.73
N TYR A 327 -13.39 -5.52 1.44
CA TYR A 327 -13.77 -4.92 2.71
C TYR A 327 -15.04 -4.07 2.55
N TYR A 328 -15.12 -3.28 1.47
CA TYR A 328 -16.30 -2.47 1.19
C TYR A 328 -17.54 -3.33 0.94
N ALA A 329 -17.41 -4.42 0.17
CA ALA A 329 -18.48 -5.38 -0.07
C ALA A 329 -18.96 -6.06 1.22
N ASP A 330 -18.03 -6.41 2.12
CA ASP A 330 -18.34 -7.09 3.38
C ASP A 330 -18.99 -6.14 4.43
N THR A 331 -18.80 -4.82 4.30
CA THR A 331 -19.25 -3.83 5.29
C THR A 331 -20.39 -2.92 4.83
N CYS A 332 -20.62 -2.79 3.53
CA CYS A 332 -21.76 -2.02 3.02
C CYS A 332 -23.08 -2.75 3.35
N LYS A 333 -24.13 -1.96 3.60
CA LYS A 333 -25.47 -2.48 3.97
C LYS A 333 -26.39 -2.69 2.75
N ASP A 334 -25.90 -2.40 1.55
CA ASP A 334 -26.64 -2.51 0.29
C ASP A 334 -26.31 -3.85 -0.38
N GLU A 335 -27.28 -4.77 -0.40
CA GLU A 335 -27.13 -6.11 -0.99
C GLU A 335 -26.81 -6.04 -2.49
N LYS A 336 -27.42 -5.10 -3.23
CA LYS A 336 -27.18 -4.95 -4.67
C LYS A 336 -25.75 -4.48 -4.94
N LEU A 337 -25.27 -3.53 -4.14
CA LEU A 337 -23.89 -3.07 -4.22
C LEU A 337 -22.91 -4.21 -3.89
N THR A 338 -23.22 -5.00 -2.85
CA THR A 338 -22.41 -6.18 -2.48
C THR A 338 -22.30 -7.16 -3.64
N GLU A 339 -23.42 -7.51 -4.28
CA GLU A 339 -23.42 -8.44 -5.44
C GLU A 339 -22.54 -7.92 -6.58
N VAL A 340 -22.65 -6.64 -6.93
CA VAL A 340 -21.86 -6.03 -7.99
C VAL A 340 -20.36 -6.04 -7.63
N LEU A 341 -20.00 -5.68 -6.40
CA LEU A 341 -18.61 -5.68 -5.94
C LEU A 341 -18.00 -7.09 -5.94
N LEU A 342 -18.76 -8.11 -5.56
CA LEU A 342 -18.32 -9.50 -5.61
C LEU A 342 -18.14 -9.98 -7.05
N ASP A 343 -19.00 -9.60 -7.99
CA ASP A 343 -18.85 -9.94 -9.41
C ASP A 343 -17.60 -9.28 -10.02
N ILE A 344 -17.33 -8.02 -9.65
CA ILE A 344 -16.10 -7.31 -10.05
C ILE A 344 -14.85 -8.03 -9.51
N LEU A 345 -14.87 -8.47 -8.24
CA LEU A 345 -13.78 -9.21 -7.61
C LEU A 345 -13.50 -10.55 -8.28
N ASP A 346 -14.51 -11.18 -8.86
CA ASP A 346 -14.42 -12.45 -9.59
C ASP A 346 -14.00 -12.26 -11.08
N THR A 347 -13.95 -11.02 -11.55
CA THR A 347 -13.52 -10.70 -12.91
C THR A 347 -11.99 -10.65 -12.99
N PRO A 348 -11.36 -11.35 -13.96
CA PRO A 348 -9.91 -11.26 -14.18
C PRO A 348 -9.45 -9.85 -14.50
N VAL A 349 -8.26 -9.46 -14.01
CA VAL A 349 -7.65 -8.17 -14.32
C VAL A 349 -7.21 -8.16 -15.79
N SER A 350 -7.70 -7.18 -16.53
CA SER A 350 -7.41 -7.01 -17.97
C SER A 350 -7.49 -5.54 -18.36
N PRO A 351 -6.64 -5.07 -19.28
CA PRO A 351 -6.75 -3.71 -19.83
C PRO A 351 -7.96 -3.53 -20.77
N GLU A 352 -8.62 -4.62 -21.18
CA GLU A 352 -9.81 -4.62 -22.08
C GLU A 352 -9.65 -3.78 -23.35
N LEU A 353 -8.46 -3.86 -23.96
CA LEU A 353 -8.13 -3.13 -25.18
C LEU A 353 -8.21 -4.02 -26.43
N LEU A 354 -8.02 -5.34 -26.27
CA LEU A 354 -8.13 -6.32 -27.33
C LEU A 354 -9.54 -6.91 -27.43
N PRO A 355 -10.05 -7.19 -28.66
CA PRO A 355 -11.35 -7.82 -28.83
C PRO A 355 -11.47 -9.13 -28.08
N PRO A 356 -12.61 -9.40 -27.40
CA PRO A 356 -12.80 -10.64 -26.66
C PRO A 356 -12.79 -11.85 -27.61
N LYS A 357 -12.22 -12.97 -27.15
CA LYS A 357 -12.30 -14.26 -27.85
C LYS A 357 -13.43 -15.08 -27.23
N ASP A 358 -14.39 -15.50 -28.03
CA ASP A 358 -15.56 -16.28 -27.58
C ASP A 358 -16.30 -15.65 -26.38
N GLY A 359 -16.42 -14.31 -26.37
CA GLY A 359 -17.08 -13.56 -25.29
C GLY A 359 -16.29 -13.51 -23.97
N LYS A 360 -15.04 -14.00 -23.95
CA LYS A 360 -14.15 -13.98 -22.79
C LYS A 360 -13.01 -12.99 -23.00
N ILE A 361 -12.50 -12.46 -21.89
CA ILE A 361 -11.32 -11.59 -21.86
C ILE A 361 -10.16 -12.29 -22.58
N ALA A 362 -9.64 -11.64 -23.64
CA ALA A 362 -8.58 -12.20 -24.49
C ALA A 362 -7.19 -12.09 -23.88
N GLN A 363 -6.97 -11.11 -23.01
CA GLN A 363 -5.67 -10.77 -22.44
C GLN A 363 -5.79 -10.61 -20.94
N LYS A 364 -5.03 -11.40 -20.18
CA LYS A 364 -4.87 -11.20 -18.75
C LYS A 364 -3.56 -10.46 -18.52
N THR A 365 -3.60 -9.41 -17.71
CA THR A 365 -2.41 -8.60 -17.40
C THR A 365 -1.30 -9.44 -16.79
N GLU A 366 -1.63 -10.34 -15.86
CA GLU A 366 -0.64 -11.20 -15.18
C GLU A 366 0.06 -12.21 -16.09
N ASP A 367 -0.52 -12.57 -17.23
CA ASP A 367 0.15 -13.43 -18.21
C ASP A 367 1.31 -12.70 -18.92
N LEU A 368 1.30 -11.37 -18.91
CA LEU A 368 2.32 -10.53 -19.55
C LEU A 368 3.35 -10.00 -18.56
N VAL A 369 2.89 -9.47 -17.43
CA VAL A 369 3.78 -8.82 -16.44
C VAL A 369 4.16 -9.73 -15.29
N GLY A 370 3.48 -10.88 -15.13
CA GLY A 370 3.63 -11.77 -13.99
C GLY A 370 2.63 -11.48 -12.86
N PRO A 371 2.60 -12.33 -11.83
CA PRO A 371 1.65 -12.20 -10.71
C PRO A 371 1.86 -10.92 -9.90
N TYR A 372 0.81 -10.18 -9.65
CA TYR A 372 0.87 -8.95 -8.84
C TYR A 372 1.33 -9.19 -7.40
N GLU A 373 1.07 -10.37 -6.84
CA GLU A 373 1.57 -10.74 -5.52
C GLU A 373 3.10 -10.67 -5.43
N LEU A 374 3.81 -11.10 -6.48
CA LEU A 374 5.27 -11.01 -6.54
C LEU A 374 5.73 -9.56 -6.72
N HIS A 375 5.09 -8.81 -7.60
CA HIS A 375 5.43 -7.40 -7.81
C HIS A 375 5.25 -6.59 -6.54
N ASP A 376 4.11 -6.73 -5.87
CA ASP A 376 3.80 -6.00 -4.64
C ASP A 376 4.73 -6.42 -3.49
N PHE A 377 5.11 -7.70 -3.42
CA PHE A 377 6.11 -8.16 -2.46
C PHE A 377 7.46 -7.48 -2.69
N TYR A 378 7.93 -7.41 -3.93
CA TYR A 378 9.17 -6.72 -4.26
C TYR A 378 9.07 -5.20 -4.08
N LEU A 379 7.94 -4.59 -4.41
CA LEU A 379 7.69 -3.17 -4.14
C LEU A 379 7.79 -2.85 -2.65
N TYR A 380 7.20 -3.69 -1.80
CA TYR A 380 7.30 -3.53 -0.35
C TYR A 380 8.74 -3.65 0.13
N LEU A 381 9.47 -4.66 -0.31
CA LEU A 381 10.84 -4.89 0.13
C LEU A 381 11.83 -3.89 -0.47
N SER A 382 11.71 -3.52 -1.75
CA SER A 382 12.69 -2.67 -2.42
C SER A 382 12.37 -1.19 -2.35
N LEU A 383 11.19 -0.76 -2.79
CA LEU A 383 10.85 0.67 -2.81
C LEU A 383 10.52 1.22 -1.42
N ILE A 384 9.92 0.41 -0.56
CA ILE A 384 9.51 0.84 0.78
C ILE A 384 10.59 0.57 1.81
N HIS A 385 11.39 -0.50 1.64
CA HIS A 385 12.40 -0.92 2.60
C HIS A 385 13.85 -0.93 2.10
N ILE A 386 14.08 -0.95 0.78
CA ILE A 386 15.41 -0.95 0.18
C ILE A 386 15.46 0.14 -0.90
N SER A 387 15.73 1.40 -0.56
CA SER A 387 16.08 2.38 -1.58
C SER A 387 17.56 2.24 -1.90
N GLU A 388 17.92 1.90 -3.14
CA GLU A 388 19.25 2.15 -3.64
C GLU A 388 19.45 3.68 -3.83
N PRO A 389 20.37 4.32 -3.10
CA PRO A 389 20.54 5.77 -3.19
C PRO A 389 21.30 6.25 -4.43
N THR A 390 21.61 5.39 -5.40
CA THR A 390 22.65 5.67 -6.41
C THR A 390 22.25 5.48 -7.86
N ARG A 391 20.99 5.31 -8.22
CA ARG A 391 20.61 5.53 -9.62
C ARG A 391 20.11 6.96 -9.78
N PRO A 392 20.89 7.86 -10.42
CA PRO A 392 20.32 9.09 -10.93
C PRO A 392 19.23 8.66 -11.92
N ILE A 393 18.00 9.13 -11.70
CA ILE A 393 16.95 9.08 -12.70
C ILE A 393 17.49 9.88 -13.87
N SER A 394 17.98 9.20 -14.88
CA SER A 394 18.24 9.83 -16.18
C SER A 394 16.87 10.13 -16.76
N ILE A 395 16.50 11.40 -16.72
CA ILE A 395 15.38 12.00 -17.43
C ILE A 395 15.62 11.87 -18.94
#